data_5871bd52a2b641d202e3255ec2ca0cfe
#
_entry.id   5871bd52a2b641d202e3255ec2ca0cfe
#
_cell.length_a   1.000
_cell.length_b   1.000
_cell.length_c   1.000
_cell.angle_alpha   90.00
_cell.angle_beta   90.00
_cell.angle_gamma   90.00
#
_symmetry.space_group_name_H-M   'P 1'
#
loop_
_entity.id
_entity.type
_entity.pdbx_description
1 polymer ?
#
loop_
_entity_poly.entity_id
_entity_poly.type
_entity_poly.pdbx_seq_one_letter_code
_entity_poly.pdbx_strand_id
1 'polypeptide(L)'
;MNIEKIIKDLKLTFYQAGELSIQLRKKGLDKKIKSDNTPVSNGDIEVNKIVTKKIKELTPDIPIVSEETSDNKSNLNLNTFWLVDPIDGTYDYINNLEEFTINAGLIVNKEPAAGIIYAPVKKRLFYSYGTNDAFEDINGSPTKLDSTKNFDKNQIKFVSYSNKLKPEIENLHKKLNVKTFTKMKSSLKFCVIAAGEYDGYVAEPRACEWDIAAGHAILVHAGGSVKDFENNKILYGKKDFKNPSLILKSKSLL
;
A
#
# COMPACT_ATOMS: atom_id res chain seq x y z
N MET A 1 -18.49 -8.91 11.45
CA MET A 1 -17.60 -7.72 11.49
C MET A 1 -18.09 -6.68 10.50
N ASN A 2 -18.28 -5.44 10.93
CA ASN A 2 -18.67 -4.33 10.02
C ASN A 2 -17.42 -3.61 9.50
N ILE A 3 -16.88 -4.09 8.36
CA ILE A 3 -15.62 -3.61 7.77
C ILE A 3 -15.74 -2.13 7.37
N GLU A 4 -16.87 -1.72 6.78
CA GLU A 4 -17.11 -0.32 6.39
C GLU A 4 -16.94 0.63 7.57
N LYS A 5 -17.61 0.32 8.70
CA LYS A 5 -17.53 1.13 9.92
C LYS A 5 -16.09 1.21 10.43
N ILE A 6 -15.38 0.08 10.48
CA ILE A 6 -13.99 0.02 10.94
C ILE A 6 -13.09 0.93 10.09
N ILE A 7 -13.17 0.83 8.76
CA ILE A 7 -12.35 1.66 7.86
C ILE A 7 -12.71 3.15 8.00
N LYS A 8 -13.98 3.49 8.10
CA LYS A 8 -14.40 4.89 8.32
C LYS A 8 -13.90 5.45 9.66
N ASP A 9 -13.94 4.65 10.73
CA ASP A 9 -13.45 5.04 12.06
C ASP A 9 -11.91 5.17 12.12
N LEU A 10 -11.17 4.53 11.19
CA LEU A 10 -9.71 4.68 11.08
C LEU A 10 -9.27 5.97 10.39
N LYS A 11 -10.09 6.60 9.55
CA LYS A 11 -9.70 7.76 8.74
C LYS A 11 -9.07 8.90 9.57
N LEU A 12 -9.73 9.28 10.66
CA LEU A 12 -9.21 10.34 11.55
C LEU A 12 -7.83 9.99 12.10
N THR A 13 -7.62 8.72 12.50
CA THR A 13 -6.34 8.24 13.00
C THR A 13 -5.24 8.33 11.94
N PHE A 14 -5.55 8.02 10.68
CA PHE A 14 -4.60 8.14 9.57
C PHE A 14 -4.22 9.60 9.29
N TYR A 15 -5.16 10.54 9.35
CA TYR A 15 -4.85 11.97 9.27
C TYR A 15 -3.93 12.41 10.43
N GLN A 16 -4.26 12.04 11.67
CA GLN A 16 -3.44 12.35 12.86
C GLN A 16 -2.04 11.73 12.78
N ALA A 17 -1.93 10.49 12.33
CA ALA A 17 -0.66 9.80 12.12
C ALA A 17 0.20 10.50 11.05
N GLY A 18 -0.42 10.97 9.96
CA GLY A 18 0.25 11.74 8.94
C GLY A 18 0.73 13.10 9.43
N GLU A 19 -0.08 13.83 10.18
CA GLU A 19 0.32 15.09 10.81
C GLU A 19 1.50 14.87 11.77
N LEU A 20 1.42 13.84 12.61
CA LEU A 20 2.51 13.48 13.52
C LEU A 20 3.80 13.17 12.74
N SER A 21 3.74 12.38 11.68
CA SER A 21 4.90 12.04 10.85
C SER A 21 5.58 13.28 10.29
N ILE A 22 4.80 14.24 9.77
CA ILE A 22 5.33 15.53 9.26
C ILE A 22 5.93 16.39 10.38
N GLN A 23 5.29 16.44 11.55
CA GLN A 23 5.79 17.20 12.70
C GLN A 23 7.11 16.63 13.22
N LEU A 24 7.23 15.31 13.37
CA LEU A 24 8.46 14.63 13.80
C LEU A 24 9.59 14.89 12.80
N ARG A 25 9.30 14.77 11.50
CA ARG A 25 10.27 15.05 10.44
C ARG A 25 10.80 16.48 10.50
N LYS A 26 9.93 17.47 10.75
CA LYS A 26 10.33 18.89 10.89
C LYS A 26 11.18 19.16 12.13
N LYS A 27 10.94 18.41 13.23
CA LYS A 27 11.71 18.55 14.48
C LYS A 27 13.09 17.88 14.41
N GLY A 28 13.32 17.04 13.42
CA GLY A 28 14.50 16.17 13.30
C GLY A 28 14.19 14.75 13.74
N LEU A 29 14.65 13.78 12.96
CA LEU A 29 14.39 12.36 13.20
C LEU A 29 15.57 11.68 13.89
N ASP A 30 15.28 10.91 14.92
CA ASP A 30 16.20 9.91 15.47
C ASP A 30 16.20 8.70 14.54
N LYS A 31 17.34 8.42 13.91
CA LYS A 31 17.49 7.39 12.88
C LYS A 31 18.31 6.23 13.40
N LYS A 32 17.89 5.01 13.08
CA LYS A 32 18.61 3.77 13.36
C LYS A 32 18.63 2.88 12.13
N ILE A 33 19.55 1.94 12.08
CA ILE A 33 19.58 0.88 11.07
C ILE A 33 19.17 -0.41 11.77
N LYS A 34 18.16 -1.10 11.23
CA LYS A 34 17.71 -2.42 11.69
C LYS A 34 18.76 -3.50 11.38
N SER A 35 18.60 -4.69 11.94
CA SER A 35 19.51 -5.84 11.71
C SER A 35 19.53 -6.31 10.24
N ASP A 36 18.46 -6.03 9.49
CA ASP A 36 18.34 -6.32 8.06
C ASP A 36 18.90 -5.20 7.14
N ASN A 37 19.61 -4.21 7.73
CA ASN A 37 20.15 -3.02 7.06
C ASN A 37 19.10 -2.04 6.53
N THR A 38 17.84 -2.16 6.91
CA THR A 38 16.82 -1.14 6.58
C THR A 38 16.84 0.01 7.59
N PRO A 39 16.57 1.25 7.18
CA PRO A 39 16.47 2.37 8.11
C PRO A 39 15.14 2.36 8.85
N VAL A 40 15.15 2.83 10.09
CA VAL A 40 13.97 3.12 10.91
C VAL A 40 14.17 4.44 11.64
N SER A 41 13.11 5.17 11.88
CA SER A 41 13.15 6.41 12.66
C SER A 41 12.13 6.40 13.80
N ASN A 42 12.23 7.38 14.70
CA ASN A 42 11.19 7.60 15.70
C ASN A 42 9.82 7.91 15.05
N GLY A 43 9.80 8.39 13.79
CA GLY A 43 8.57 8.56 13.02
C GLY A 43 7.84 7.24 12.79
N ASP A 44 8.54 6.21 12.32
CA ASP A 44 7.99 4.87 12.09
C ASP A 44 7.40 4.31 13.40
N ILE A 45 8.13 4.44 14.51
CA ILE A 45 7.72 3.92 15.81
C ILE A 45 6.47 4.64 16.35
N GLU A 46 6.44 5.96 16.32
CA GLU A 46 5.31 6.73 16.88
C GLU A 46 4.05 6.60 16.01
N VAL A 47 4.19 6.60 14.67
CA VAL A 47 3.07 6.33 13.76
C VAL A 47 2.54 4.91 13.97
N ASN A 48 3.44 3.92 14.11
CA ASN A 48 3.04 2.54 14.43
C ASN A 48 2.19 2.45 15.69
N LYS A 49 2.60 3.12 16.78
CA LYS A 49 1.86 3.13 18.05
C LYS A 49 0.42 3.64 17.88
N ILE A 50 0.24 4.77 17.18
CA ILE A 50 -1.08 5.38 16.99
C ILE A 50 -1.98 4.45 16.16
N VAL A 51 -1.48 3.98 15.01
CA VAL A 51 -2.26 3.18 14.08
C VAL A 51 -2.64 1.83 14.69
N THR A 52 -1.67 1.10 15.25
CA THR A 52 -1.92 -0.22 15.83
C THR A 52 -2.80 -0.16 17.07
N LYS A 53 -2.65 0.88 17.91
CA LYS A 53 -3.55 1.11 19.05
C LYS A 53 -4.99 1.25 18.59
N LYS A 54 -5.26 2.09 17.59
CA LYS A 54 -6.62 2.29 17.09
C LYS A 54 -7.21 1.04 16.44
N ILE A 55 -6.42 0.32 15.66
CA ILE A 55 -6.85 -0.97 15.09
C ILE A 55 -7.22 -1.95 16.21
N LYS A 56 -6.40 -2.06 17.28
CA LYS A 56 -6.67 -2.94 18.42
C LYS A 56 -7.94 -2.56 19.18
N GLU A 57 -8.23 -1.27 19.30
CA GLU A 57 -9.49 -0.79 19.91
C GLU A 57 -10.72 -1.18 19.07
N LEU A 58 -10.63 -1.09 17.73
CA LEU A 58 -11.74 -1.40 16.83
C LEU A 58 -11.93 -2.90 16.58
N THR A 59 -10.85 -3.67 16.64
CA THR A 59 -10.82 -5.11 16.35
C THR A 59 -9.94 -5.87 17.36
N PRO A 60 -10.36 -5.96 18.65
CA PRO A 60 -9.53 -6.50 19.72
C PRO A 60 -9.09 -7.96 19.52
N ASP A 61 -9.88 -8.75 18.79
CA ASP A 61 -9.63 -10.17 18.56
C ASP A 61 -8.85 -10.47 17.30
N ILE A 62 -8.58 -9.44 16.44
CA ILE A 62 -7.85 -9.64 15.18
C ILE A 62 -6.35 -9.36 15.43
N PRO A 63 -5.46 -10.32 15.12
CA PRO A 63 -4.01 -10.11 15.20
C PRO A 63 -3.54 -8.97 14.30
N ILE A 64 -2.51 -8.24 14.75
CA ILE A 64 -1.85 -7.20 13.97
C ILE A 64 -0.41 -7.64 13.71
N VAL A 65 -0.01 -7.64 12.46
CA VAL A 65 1.38 -7.77 12.01
C VAL A 65 1.80 -6.42 11.43
N SER A 66 2.74 -5.77 12.07
CA SER A 66 3.33 -4.52 11.60
C SER A 66 4.78 -4.75 11.22
N GLU A 67 5.29 -4.00 10.25
CA GLU A 67 6.71 -3.99 9.90
C GLU A 67 7.59 -3.83 11.15
N GLU A 68 7.22 -2.93 12.06
CA GLU A 68 8.01 -2.63 13.26
C GLU A 68 7.90 -3.68 14.38
N THR A 69 7.06 -4.70 14.23
CA THR A 69 6.82 -5.75 15.24
C THR A 69 6.71 -7.15 14.64
N SER A 70 7.23 -7.38 13.44
CA SER A 70 7.06 -8.63 12.70
C SER A 70 8.00 -9.77 13.12
N ASP A 71 9.13 -9.48 13.76
CA ASP A 71 10.23 -10.42 14.02
C ASP A 71 9.83 -11.73 14.70
N ASN A 72 8.71 -11.77 15.42
CA ASN A 72 8.24 -12.96 16.16
C ASN A 72 6.94 -13.57 15.58
N LYS A 73 6.50 -13.15 14.39
CA LYS A 73 5.17 -13.52 13.84
C LYS A 73 5.20 -14.37 12.58
N SER A 74 6.37 -14.65 12.02
CA SER A 74 6.54 -15.43 10.79
C SER A 74 6.06 -16.88 10.86
N ASN A 75 5.87 -17.43 12.07
CA ASN A 75 5.44 -18.81 12.31
C ASN A 75 3.94 -18.93 12.66
N LEU A 76 3.18 -17.85 12.68
CA LEU A 76 1.76 -17.87 12.97
C LEU A 76 0.97 -18.32 11.72
N ASN A 77 0.09 -19.31 11.91
CA ASN A 77 -0.88 -19.66 10.85
C ASN A 77 -2.03 -18.64 10.83
N LEU A 78 -1.76 -17.48 10.23
CA LEU A 78 -2.70 -16.37 10.17
C LEU A 78 -3.67 -16.54 9.00
N ASN A 79 -4.96 -16.49 9.29
CA ASN A 79 -6.04 -16.54 8.30
C ASN A 79 -6.77 -15.20 8.17
N THR A 80 -7.01 -14.54 9.33
CA THR A 80 -7.58 -13.19 9.41
C THR A 80 -6.69 -12.34 10.30
N PHE A 81 -6.16 -11.23 9.79
CA PHE A 81 -5.21 -10.37 10.48
C PHE A 81 -5.05 -9.01 9.78
N TRP A 82 -4.52 -8.05 10.51
CA TRP A 82 -4.09 -6.77 9.95
C TRP A 82 -2.62 -6.81 9.57
N LEU A 83 -2.31 -6.16 8.45
CA LEU A 83 -0.95 -5.83 8.01
C LEU A 83 -0.78 -4.32 8.04
N VAL A 84 0.23 -3.83 8.76
CA VAL A 84 0.48 -2.40 8.95
C VAL A 84 1.91 -2.08 8.52
N ASP A 85 2.04 -1.10 7.65
CA ASP A 85 3.29 -0.42 7.39
C ASP A 85 3.13 1.04 7.83
N PRO A 86 3.77 1.42 8.94
CA PRO A 86 3.61 2.77 9.49
C PRO A 86 4.18 3.86 8.61
N ILE A 87 5.27 3.58 7.87
CA ILE A 87 5.88 4.51 6.90
C ILE A 87 6.50 3.73 5.74
N ASP A 88 5.69 3.36 4.75
CA ASP A 88 6.21 2.81 3.50
C ASP A 88 6.95 3.90 2.71
N GLY A 89 8.22 3.65 2.46
CA GLY A 89 9.13 4.63 1.91
C GLY A 89 9.94 5.37 2.99
N THR A 90 10.39 4.67 4.05
CA THR A 90 11.21 5.21 5.14
C THR A 90 12.43 5.98 4.62
N TYR A 91 13.10 5.50 3.56
CA TYR A 91 14.20 6.24 2.94
C TYR A 91 13.78 7.64 2.47
N ASP A 92 12.65 7.75 1.78
CA ASP A 92 12.15 9.03 1.27
C ASP A 92 11.69 9.92 2.45
N TYR A 93 11.06 9.33 3.46
CA TYR A 93 10.65 10.01 4.67
C TYR A 93 11.83 10.65 5.40
N ILE A 94 12.91 9.90 5.67
CA ILE A 94 14.09 10.40 6.40
C ILE A 94 14.93 11.40 5.61
N ASN A 95 14.80 11.42 4.28
CA ASN A 95 15.51 12.33 3.37
C ASN A 95 14.65 13.54 2.91
N ASN A 96 13.53 13.80 3.59
CA ASN A 96 12.62 14.89 3.28
C ASN A 96 12.03 14.86 1.86
N LEU A 97 11.93 13.66 1.25
CA LEU A 97 11.23 13.47 0.00
C LEU A 97 9.73 13.29 0.23
N GLU A 98 8.94 13.32 -0.85
CA GLU A 98 7.47 13.40 -0.74
C GLU A 98 6.77 12.05 -0.82
N GLU A 99 7.47 11.00 -1.26
CA GLU A 99 6.86 9.71 -1.60
C GLU A 99 6.94 8.72 -0.43
N PHE A 100 6.17 8.97 0.62
CA PHE A 100 5.93 7.98 1.66
C PHE A 100 4.44 7.89 1.99
N THR A 101 4.00 6.74 2.50
CA THR A 101 2.60 6.48 2.85
C THR A 101 2.48 5.74 4.18
N ILE A 102 1.31 5.85 4.81
CA ILE A 102 0.92 5.10 6.00
C ILE A 102 -0.14 4.10 5.57
N ASN A 103 0.06 2.82 5.87
CA ASN A 103 -0.74 1.74 5.31
C ASN A 103 -1.31 0.82 6.38
N ALA A 104 -2.57 0.42 6.22
CA ALA A 104 -3.13 -0.73 6.92
C ALA A 104 -4.07 -1.52 6.00
N GLY A 105 -3.84 -2.83 5.90
CA GLY A 105 -4.66 -3.77 5.15
C GLY A 105 -5.26 -4.83 6.05
N LEU A 106 -6.56 -5.06 5.94
CA LEU A 106 -7.25 -6.16 6.59
C LEU A 106 -7.28 -7.37 5.66
N ILE A 107 -6.77 -8.46 6.14
CA ILE A 107 -6.82 -9.77 5.48
C ILE A 107 -7.90 -10.61 6.12
N VAL A 108 -8.75 -11.23 5.32
CA VAL A 108 -9.77 -12.20 5.75
C VAL A 108 -9.66 -13.42 4.84
N ASN A 109 -9.54 -14.61 5.43
CA ASN A 109 -9.35 -15.86 4.69
C ASN A 109 -8.16 -15.81 3.71
N LYS A 110 -7.06 -15.19 4.14
CA LYS A 110 -5.82 -14.98 3.35
C LYS A 110 -5.99 -14.10 2.10
N GLU A 111 -7.14 -13.43 1.92
CA GLU A 111 -7.40 -12.49 0.83
C GLU A 111 -7.56 -11.05 1.36
N PRO A 112 -7.24 -10.03 0.55
CA PRO A 112 -7.37 -8.63 0.97
C PRO A 112 -8.85 -8.23 1.04
N ALA A 113 -9.34 -7.88 2.24
CA ALA A 113 -10.74 -7.55 2.49
C ALA A 113 -11.01 -6.06 2.64
N ALA A 114 -10.01 -5.29 3.06
CA ALA A 114 -10.08 -3.83 3.17
C ALA A 114 -8.69 -3.22 3.20
N GLY A 115 -8.59 -1.95 2.87
CA GLY A 115 -7.34 -1.21 2.92
C GLY A 115 -7.55 0.27 3.17
N ILE A 116 -6.57 0.89 3.83
CA ILE A 116 -6.48 2.33 4.01
C ILE A 116 -5.02 2.77 3.84
N ILE A 117 -4.81 3.79 3.01
CA ILE A 117 -3.49 4.37 2.69
C ILE A 117 -3.60 5.88 2.76
N TYR A 118 -2.72 6.50 3.51
CA TYR A 118 -2.59 7.96 3.54
C TYR A 118 -1.22 8.39 3.04
N ALA A 119 -1.20 9.32 2.08
CA ALA A 119 0.00 10.01 1.59
C ALA A 119 0.06 11.43 2.20
N PRO A 120 0.76 11.63 3.33
CA PRO A 120 0.63 12.86 4.14
C PRO A 120 1.06 14.13 3.40
N VAL A 121 2.14 14.07 2.62
CA VAL A 121 2.65 15.24 1.88
C VAL A 121 1.70 15.63 0.75
N LYS A 122 1.07 14.65 0.11
CA LYS A 122 0.09 14.85 -0.97
C LYS A 122 -1.33 15.11 -0.46
N LYS A 123 -1.58 14.93 0.85
CA LYS A 123 -2.89 15.06 1.50
C LYS A 123 -3.98 14.20 0.85
N ARG A 124 -3.61 13.02 0.37
CA ARG A 124 -4.51 12.07 -0.29
C ARG A 124 -4.71 10.84 0.60
N LEU A 125 -5.95 10.56 0.96
CA LEU A 125 -6.34 9.37 1.71
C LEU A 125 -7.13 8.43 0.79
N PHE A 126 -6.67 7.19 0.66
CA PHE A 126 -7.34 6.15 -0.12
C PHE A 126 -7.81 5.05 0.82
N TYR A 127 -9.02 4.53 0.58
CA TYR A 127 -9.54 3.43 1.39
C TYR A 127 -10.56 2.59 0.64
N SER A 128 -10.73 1.35 1.08
CA SER A 128 -11.74 0.45 0.55
C SER A 128 -12.24 -0.52 1.64
N TYR A 129 -13.46 -1.02 1.48
CA TYR A 129 -14.07 -1.96 2.43
C TYR A 129 -14.92 -3.05 1.75
N GLY A 130 -14.84 -3.19 0.45
CA GLY A 130 -15.53 -4.22 -0.34
C GLY A 130 -15.46 -3.95 -1.84
N THR A 131 -15.90 -4.91 -2.63
CA THR A 131 -15.96 -4.80 -4.08
C THR A 131 -16.82 -3.61 -4.51
N ASN A 132 -16.30 -2.75 -5.36
CA ASN A 132 -16.88 -1.48 -5.79
C ASN A 132 -16.98 -0.39 -4.70
N ASP A 133 -16.41 -0.62 -3.52
CA ASP A 133 -16.38 0.35 -2.42
C ASP A 133 -14.94 0.78 -2.13
N ALA A 134 -14.32 1.42 -3.13
CA ALA A 134 -13.01 2.05 -3.05
C ALA A 134 -13.13 3.55 -3.30
N PHE A 135 -12.45 4.34 -2.48
CA PHE A 135 -12.58 5.80 -2.45
C PHE A 135 -11.24 6.49 -2.27
N GLU A 136 -11.14 7.70 -2.82
CA GLU A 136 -10.15 8.69 -2.45
C GLU A 136 -10.83 9.81 -1.66
N ASP A 137 -10.24 10.20 -0.54
CA ASP A 137 -10.69 11.34 0.26
C ASP A 137 -9.65 12.45 0.23
N ILE A 138 -10.06 13.60 -0.27
CA ILE A 138 -9.25 14.82 -0.26
C ILE A 138 -9.97 15.83 0.64
N ASN A 139 -9.35 16.15 1.78
CA ASN A 139 -9.87 17.12 2.74
C ASN A 139 -11.32 16.83 3.23
N GLY A 140 -11.66 15.56 3.45
CA GLY A 140 -12.98 15.15 3.94
C GLY A 140 -14.04 14.95 2.85
N SER A 141 -13.67 15.09 1.57
CA SER A 141 -14.56 14.90 0.42
C SER A 141 -14.23 13.59 -0.30
N PRO A 142 -14.95 12.49 0.00
CA PRO A 142 -14.67 11.20 -0.62
C PRO A 142 -15.23 11.16 -2.05
N THR A 143 -14.40 10.67 -2.97
CA THR A 143 -14.75 10.38 -4.36
C THR A 143 -14.53 8.90 -4.63
N LYS A 144 -15.48 8.25 -5.29
CA LYS A 144 -15.37 6.84 -5.66
C LYS A 144 -14.27 6.66 -6.69
N LEU A 145 -13.42 5.65 -6.49
CA LEU A 145 -12.36 5.31 -7.43
C LEU A 145 -12.91 4.56 -8.64
N ASP A 146 -12.36 4.87 -9.79
CA ASP A 146 -12.64 4.21 -11.06
C ASP A 146 -11.32 4.01 -11.82
N SER A 147 -10.83 2.79 -11.85
CA SER A 147 -9.58 2.44 -12.51
C SER A 147 -9.66 2.46 -14.04
N THR A 148 -10.82 2.75 -14.62
CA THR A 148 -10.99 2.94 -16.09
C THR A 148 -10.88 4.40 -16.52
N LYS A 149 -10.94 5.33 -15.57
CA LYS A 149 -10.87 6.76 -15.84
C LYS A 149 -9.56 7.11 -16.57
N ASN A 150 -9.66 7.91 -17.61
CA ASN A 150 -8.51 8.37 -18.42
C ASN A 150 -7.77 7.27 -19.21
N PHE A 151 -8.29 6.06 -19.36
CA PHE A 151 -7.64 5.02 -20.15
C PHE A 151 -7.62 5.36 -21.64
N ASP A 152 -6.42 5.30 -22.22
CA ASP A 152 -6.19 5.35 -23.68
C ASP A 152 -5.29 4.19 -24.11
N LYS A 153 -5.84 3.24 -24.88
CA LYS A 153 -5.10 2.07 -25.39
C LYS A 153 -3.85 2.41 -26.21
N ASN A 154 -3.77 3.63 -26.75
CA ASN A 154 -2.62 4.11 -27.52
C ASN A 154 -1.57 4.81 -26.64
N GLN A 155 -1.89 5.09 -25.38
CA GLN A 155 -1.08 5.83 -24.42
C GLN A 155 -0.97 5.13 -23.07
N ILE A 156 -0.79 3.81 -23.07
CA ILE A 156 -0.68 3.02 -21.84
C ILE A 156 0.48 3.54 -21.00
N LYS A 157 0.17 3.97 -19.76
CA LYS A 157 1.08 4.61 -18.81
C LYS A 157 1.24 3.77 -17.57
N PHE A 158 2.47 3.37 -17.25
CA PHE A 158 2.78 2.63 -16.03
C PHE A 158 3.47 3.50 -14.98
N VAL A 159 3.42 3.05 -13.75
CA VAL A 159 4.38 3.47 -12.72
C VAL A 159 5.51 2.44 -12.65
N SER A 160 6.69 2.85 -12.19
CA SER A 160 7.83 1.97 -11.98
C SER A 160 8.59 2.39 -10.73
N TYR A 161 9.17 1.44 -10.03
CA TYR A 161 10.03 1.73 -8.86
C TYR A 161 11.32 2.48 -9.23
N SER A 162 11.82 2.27 -10.46
CA SER A 162 13.10 2.81 -10.92
C SER A 162 12.95 3.42 -12.32
N ASN A 163 13.72 4.46 -12.60
CA ASN A 163 13.87 4.98 -13.97
C ASN A 163 14.68 4.04 -14.86
N LYS A 164 15.50 3.14 -14.29
CA LYS A 164 16.24 2.12 -15.02
C LYS A 164 15.57 0.78 -14.79
N LEU A 165 14.90 0.28 -15.81
CA LEU A 165 14.21 -1.00 -15.77
C LEU A 165 15.20 -2.15 -15.87
N LYS A 166 14.94 -3.24 -15.14
CA LYS A 166 15.61 -4.53 -15.36
C LYS A 166 15.11 -5.15 -16.67
N PRO A 167 15.92 -5.98 -17.38
CA PRO A 167 15.51 -6.56 -18.65
C PRO A 167 14.18 -7.31 -18.64
N GLU A 168 13.89 -8.03 -17.56
CA GLU A 168 12.63 -8.74 -17.38
C GLU A 168 11.43 -7.79 -17.32
N ILE A 169 11.54 -6.69 -16.56
CA ILE A 169 10.50 -5.66 -16.44
C ILE A 169 10.33 -4.92 -17.77
N GLU A 170 11.42 -4.60 -18.46
CA GLU A 170 11.38 -3.98 -19.78
C GLU A 170 10.66 -4.87 -20.81
N ASN A 171 10.91 -6.17 -20.79
CA ASN A 171 10.22 -7.13 -21.65
C ASN A 171 8.71 -7.22 -21.33
N LEU A 172 8.32 -7.15 -20.06
CA LEU A 172 6.92 -7.09 -19.67
C LEU A 172 6.26 -5.79 -20.12
N HIS A 173 6.95 -4.64 -19.99
CA HIS A 173 6.46 -3.37 -20.53
C HIS A 173 6.21 -3.46 -22.05
N LYS A 174 7.14 -4.05 -22.82
CA LYS A 174 6.96 -4.27 -24.27
C LYS A 174 5.76 -5.16 -24.57
N LYS A 175 5.60 -6.30 -23.87
CA LYS A 175 4.46 -7.22 -24.01
C LYS A 175 3.12 -6.56 -23.71
N LEU A 176 3.08 -5.66 -22.73
CA LEU A 176 1.89 -4.93 -22.28
C LEU A 176 1.67 -3.63 -23.09
N ASN A 177 2.51 -3.37 -24.11
CA ASN A 177 2.44 -2.18 -24.96
C ASN A 177 2.54 -0.85 -24.18
N VAL A 178 3.29 -0.84 -23.07
CA VAL A 178 3.51 0.37 -22.25
C VAL A 178 4.25 1.42 -23.06
N LYS A 179 3.69 2.63 -23.15
CA LYS A 179 4.26 3.74 -23.91
C LYS A 179 5.15 4.64 -23.07
N THR A 180 4.74 4.89 -21.84
CA THR A 180 5.48 5.71 -20.89
C THR A 180 5.40 5.14 -19.49
N PHE A 181 6.38 5.46 -18.65
CA PHE A 181 6.31 5.16 -17.23
C PHE A 181 6.90 6.29 -16.41
N THR A 182 6.38 6.43 -15.20
CA THR A 182 6.84 7.40 -14.20
C THR A 182 7.39 6.66 -12.99
N LYS A 183 8.55 7.09 -12.50
CA LYS A 183 9.08 6.55 -11.25
C LYS A 183 8.18 6.96 -10.09
N MET A 184 7.78 5.99 -9.30
CA MET A 184 7.01 6.16 -8.07
C MET A 184 7.41 5.07 -7.07
N LYS A 185 7.68 5.49 -5.84
CA LYS A 185 7.95 4.58 -4.72
C LYS A 185 6.67 4.38 -3.90
N SER A 186 6.76 3.82 -2.74
CA SER A 186 5.66 3.54 -1.81
C SER A 186 4.43 2.83 -2.40
N SER A 187 3.48 2.47 -1.56
CA SER A 187 2.21 1.85 -1.94
C SER A 187 1.25 2.80 -2.66
N LEU A 188 1.58 4.10 -2.77
CA LEU A 188 0.83 5.05 -3.58
C LEU A 188 0.63 4.57 -5.03
N LYS A 189 1.53 3.72 -5.54
CA LYS A 189 1.41 3.05 -6.86
C LYS A 189 0.06 2.37 -7.07
N PHE A 190 -0.42 1.66 -6.06
CA PHE A 190 -1.71 0.98 -6.12
C PHE A 190 -2.87 1.97 -6.22
N CYS A 191 -2.76 3.07 -5.47
CA CYS A 191 -3.78 4.10 -5.38
C CYS A 191 -3.96 4.86 -6.69
N VAL A 192 -2.87 5.27 -7.34
CA VAL A 192 -2.95 6.01 -8.62
C VAL A 192 -3.43 5.13 -9.77
N ILE A 193 -3.20 3.81 -9.71
CA ILE A 193 -3.79 2.87 -10.67
C ILE A 193 -5.30 2.70 -10.38
N ALA A 194 -5.68 2.57 -9.11
CA ALA A 194 -7.08 2.50 -8.71
C ALA A 194 -7.88 3.77 -9.05
N ALA A 195 -7.22 4.93 -9.07
CA ALA A 195 -7.80 6.22 -9.49
C ALA A 195 -7.82 6.42 -11.02
N GLY A 196 -7.28 5.50 -11.81
CA GLY A 196 -7.18 5.62 -13.26
C GLY A 196 -6.21 6.70 -13.75
N GLU A 197 -5.24 7.10 -12.91
CA GLU A 197 -4.16 8.02 -13.30
C GLU A 197 -3.06 7.29 -14.09
N TYR A 198 -2.86 6.00 -13.78
CA TYR A 198 -1.95 5.07 -14.44
C TYR A 198 -2.64 3.75 -14.70
N ASP A 199 -2.11 2.99 -15.65
CA ASP A 199 -2.75 1.75 -16.12
C ASP A 199 -2.17 0.50 -15.46
N GLY A 200 -0.94 0.54 -14.94
CA GLY A 200 -0.34 -0.62 -14.30
C GLY A 200 1.03 -0.39 -13.68
N TYR A 201 1.53 -1.48 -13.08
CA TYR A 201 2.86 -1.59 -12.48
C TYR A 201 3.33 -3.04 -12.54
N VAL A 202 4.61 -3.27 -12.74
CA VAL A 202 5.25 -4.59 -12.68
C VAL A 202 6.50 -4.52 -11.80
N ALA A 203 6.70 -5.56 -10.99
CA ALA A 203 7.87 -5.69 -10.14
C ALA A 203 8.29 -7.14 -9.93
N GLU A 204 9.59 -7.37 -9.91
CA GLU A 204 10.19 -8.59 -9.38
C GLU A 204 9.91 -8.75 -7.87
N PRO A 205 10.13 -9.95 -7.28
CA PRO A 205 9.97 -10.20 -5.84
C PRO A 205 10.85 -9.24 -5.02
N ARG A 206 10.23 -8.41 -4.19
CA ARG A 206 10.94 -7.42 -3.36
C ARG A 206 10.15 -6.89 -2.17
N ALA A 207 8.84 -6.80 -2.28
CA ALA A 207 7.97 -6.20 -1.28
C ALA A 207 7.57 -7.23 -0.22
N CYS A 208 7.38 -6.77 1.02
CA CYS A 208 6.72 -7.54 2.07
C CYS A 208 5.19 -7.40 1.97
N GLU A 209 4.46 -8.24 2.70
CA GLU A 209 3.00 -8.24 2.65
C GLU A 209 2.39 -6.93 3.14
N TRP A 210 2.98 -6.28 4.13
CA TRP A 210 2.50 -4.98 4.65
C TRP A 210 2.67 -3.83 3.66
N ASP A 211 3.64 -3.90 2.72
CA ASP A 211 3.84 -2.89 1.66
C ASP A 211 2.69 -2.90 0.65
N ILE A 212 1.98 -4.03 0.49
CA ILE A 212 1.02 -4.20 -0.60
C ILE A 212 -0.43 -4.45 -0.16
N ALA A 213 -0.66 -4.97 1.05
CA ALA A 213 -1.99 -5.45 1.48
C ALA A 213 -3.09 -4.40 1.33
N ALA A 214 -2.84 -3.19 1.82
CA ALA A 214 -3.80 -2.08 1.72
C ALA A 214 -4.07 -1.67 0.28
N GLY A 215 -3.00 -1.49 -0.50
CA GLY A 215 -3.08 -1.12 -1.91
C GLY A 215 -3.74 -2.19 -2.76
N HIS A 216 -3.47 -3.47 -2.48
CA HIS A 216 -4.11 -4.59 -3.14
C HIS A 216 -5.64 -4.55 -2.97
N ALA A 217 -6.12 -4.39 -1.72
CA ALA A 217 -7.55 -4.25 -1.46
C ALA A 217 -8.17 -3.07 -2.23
N ILE A 218 -7.52 -1.89 -2.17
CA ILE A 218 -8.02 -0.68 -2.84
C ILE A 218 -8.10 -0.88 -4.35
N LEU A 219 -7.05 -1.43 -4.98
CA LEU A 219 -7.02 -1.62 -6.44
C LEU A 219 -8.06 -2.64 -6.91
N VAL A 220 -8.17 -3.78 -6.23
CA VAL A 220 -9.14 -4.83 -6.60
C VAL A 220 -10.57 -4.33 -6.39
N HIS A 221 -10.85 -3.60 -5.31
CA HIS A 221 -12.17 -3.03 -5.05
C HIS A 221 -12.52 -1.89 -6.03
N ALA A 222 -11.53 -1.23 -6.65
CA ALA A 222 -11.73 -0.30 -7.76
C ALA A 222 -11.86 -1.00 -9.14
N GLY A 223 -11.89 -2.33 -9.17
CA GLY A 223 -12.07 -3.15 -10.37
C GLY A 223 -10.78 -3.59 -11.08
N GLY A 224 -9.59 -3.20 -10.57
CA GLY A 224 -8.31 -3.65 -11.11
C GLY A 224 -7.91 -5.04 -10.63
N SER A 225 -6.66 -5.43 -10.88
CA SER A 225 -6.11 -6.73 -10.47
C SER A 225 -4.70 -6.64 -9.94
N VAL A 226 -4.34 -7.59 -9.06
CA VAL A 226 -2.99 -7.83 -8.55
C VAL A 226 -2.70 -9.32 -8.65
N LYS A 227 -1.66 -9.68 -9.41
CA LYS A 227 -1.26 -11.07 -9.64
C LYS A 227 0.26 -11.19 -9.67
N ASP A 228 0.78 -12.42 -9.61
CA ASP A 228 2.19 -12.69 -9.90
C ASP A 228 2.45 -12.83 -11.42
N PHE A 229 3.69 -13.10 -11.81
CA PHE A 229 4.07 -13.25 -13.22
C PHE A 229 3.49 -14.51 -13.86
N GLU A 230 3.13 -15.51 -13.08
CA GLU A 230 2.46 -16.75 -13.48
C GLU A 230 0.92 -16.62 -13.50
N ASN A 231 0.41 -15.40 -13.27
CA ASN A 231 -1.03 -15.09 -13.22
C ASN A 231 -1.77 -15.72 -12.02
N ASN A 232 -1.06 -16.11 -10.96
CA ASN A 232 -1.66 -16.59 -9.72
C ASN A 232 -2.16 -15.41 -8.86
N LYS A 233 -3.16 -15.70 -8.04
CA LYS A 233 -3.59 -14.76 -6.98
C LYS A 233 -2.50 -14.58 -5.93
N ILE A 234 -2.37 -13.38 -5.40
CA ILE A 234 -1.53 -13.09 -4.24
C ILE A 234 -2.33 -13.38 -2.97
N LEU A 235 -1.92 -14.42 -2.24
CA LEU A 235 -2.48 -14.74 -0.92
C LEU A 235 -1.54 -14.25 0.19
N TYR A 236 -2.07 -14.05 1.38
CA TYR A 236 -1.40 -13.47 2.55
C TYR A 236 -1.15 -14.50 3.65
N GLY A 237 -0.29 -14.14 4.62
CA GLY A 237 0.16 -15.06 5.67
C GLY A 237 1.23 -16.03 5.18
N LYS A 238 2.05 -15.61 4.23
CA LYS A 238 3.20 -16.39 3.73
C LYS A 238 4.34 -16.41 4.76
N LYS A 239 5.22 -17.38 4.62
CA LYS A 239 6.45 -17.42 5.39
C LYS A 239 7.25 -16.13 5.19
N ASP A 240 7.73 -15.54 6.29
CA ASP A 240 8.50 -14.30 6.33
C ASP A 240 7.80 -13.10 5.66
N PHE A 241 6.49 -13.17 5.42
CA PHE A 241 5.65 -12.14 4.80
C PHE A 241 6.17 -11.61 3.46
N LYS A 242 6.95 -12.40 2.70
CA LYS A 242 7.52 -11.98 1.42
C LYS A 242 6.57 -12.26 0.26
N ASN A 243 6.52 -11.31 -0.67
CA ASN A 243 5.71 -11.44 -1.87
C ASN A 243 6.52 -11.99 -3.06
N PRO A 244 5.86 -12.72 -3.97
CA PRO A 244 6.41 -13.03 -5.29
C PRO A 244 6.50 -11.74 -6.15
N SER A 245 6.77 -11.92 -7.44
CA SER A 245 6.62 -10.89 -8.45
C SER A 245 5.20 -10.32 -8.48
N LEU A 246 5.03 -9.09 -8.97
CA LEU A 246 3.74 -8.42 -9.00
C LEU A 246 3.44 -7.84 -10.38
N ILE A 247 2.22 -8.06 -10.86
CA ILE A 247 1.61 -7.34 -11.97
C ILE A 247 0.32 -6.71 -11.46
N LEU A 248 0.29 -5.38 -11.46
CA LEU A 248 -0.89 -4.59 -11.18
C LEU A 248 -1.47 -4.08 -12.49
N LYS A 249 -2.77 -4.18 -12.65
CA LYS A 249 -3.48 -3.65 -13.82
C LYS A 249 -4.73 -2.90 -13.40
N SER A 250 -5.00 -1.79 -14.08
CA SER A 250 -6.32 -1.16 -14.07
C SER A 250 -7.36 -2.10 -14.71
N LYS A 251 -8.64 -1.87 -14.47
CA LYS A 251 -9.73 -2.64 -15.07
C LYS A 251 -9.68 -2.62 -16.61
N SER A 252 -9.23 -1.51 -17.21
CA SER A 252 -9.14 -1.38 -18.66
C SER A 252 -8.05 -2.23 -19.32
N LEU A 253 -7.10 -2.78 -18.54
CA LEU A 253 -6.07 -3.70 -19.02
C LEU A 253 -6.36 -5.17 -18.72
N LEU A 254 -7.55 -5.50 -18.20
CA LEU A 254 -8.01 -6.87 -17.98
C LEU A 254 -8.69 -7.42 -19.22
#